data_a2423b4de989aa49a3bd2069fc299f85
#
_entry.id   a2423b4de989aa49a3bd2069fc299f85
#
_cell.length_a   1.000
_cell.length_b   1.000
_cell.length_c   1.000
_cell.angle_alpha   90.00
_cell.angle_beta   90.00
_cell.angle_gamma   90.00
#
_symmetry.space_group_name_H-M   'P 1'
#
loop_
_entity.id
_entity.type
_entity.pdbx_description
1 polymer ?
#
loop_
_entity_poly.entity_id
_entity_poly.type
_entity_poly.pdbx_seq_one_letter_code
_entity_poly.pdbx_strand_id
1 'polypeptide(L)'
;SSHAIECAVISALNGLLEAGLSVQDMVLATQRAENDFVGAPTGIMDQSASLRATAGHAVFLDCRDQSVRLVPFDADAAGLVLLVIDTRVSHSHADGGYAARRESCELAAEVLGVAALRDVGLEDLEEASGLLDEETFRRLRHVVTENQRVLQTVELLDTVGPAAIGPLLDASHASMRDDFEISCPELDLAVDTARSAGAIGARMTGGG
;
A
#
# COMPACT_ATOMS: atom_id res chain seq x y z
N SER A 1 11.65 -2.34 10.72
CA SER A 1 11.05 -1.10 10.21
C SER A 1 10.93 -0.09 11.35
N SER A 2 11.18 1.19 11.10
CA SER A 2 11.05 2.28 12.08
C SER A 2 9.66 2.32 12.69
N HIS A 3 8.63 2.26 11.85
CA HIS A 3 7.23 2.29 12.25
C HIS A 3 6.84 1.21 13.28
N ALA A 4 7.38 -0.01 13.16
CA ALA A 4 7.09 -1.06 14.13
C ALA A 4 7.71 -0.75 15.50
N ILE A 5 8.91 -0.16 15.54
CA ILE A 5 9.57 0.27 16.78
C ILE A 5 8.79 1.43 17.39
N GLU A 6 8.41 2.42 16.63
CA GLU A 6 7.60 3.55 17.11
C GLU A 6 6.26 3.10 17.70
N CYS A 7 5.57 2.19 17.01
CA CYS A 7 4.31 1.62 17.49
C CYS A 7 4.51 0.84 18.81
N ALA A 8 5.62 0.09 18.93
CA ALA A 8 5.94 -0.61 20.16
C ALA A 8 6.25 0.35 21.31
N VAL A 9 7.02 1.40 21.04
CA VAL A 9 7.37 2.42 22.05
C VAL A 9 6.15 3.18 22.52
N ILE A 10 5.31 3.68 21.61
CA ILE A 10 4.11 4.43 22.02
C ILE A 10 3.11 3.55 22.78
N SER A 11 2.97 2.28 22.37
CA SER A 11 2.12 1.34 23.10
C SER A 11 2.61 1.08 24.51
N ALA A 12 3.94 0.90 24.67
CA ALA A 12 4.56 0.71 25.98
C ALA A 12 4.39 1.96 26.87
N LEU A 13 4.62 3.15 26.32
CA LEU A 13 4.44 4.41 27.06
C LEU A 13 2.98 4.66 27.43
N ASN A 14 2.05 4.38 26.52
CA ASN A 14 0.61 4.51 26.79
C ASN A 14 0.19 3.62 27.97
N GLY A 15 0.67 2.38 27.99
CA GLY A 15 0.38 1.46 29.10
C GLY A 15 1.09 1.85 30.41
N LEU A 16 2.37 2.22 30.35
CA LEU A 16 3.17 2.57 31.53
C LEU A 16 2.67 3.84 32.24
N LEU A 17 2.28 4.84 31.44
CA LEU A 17 1.86 6.15 31.95
C LEU A 17 0.33 6.24 32.11
N GLU A 18 -0.39 5.18 31.79
CA GLU A 18 -1.86 5.17 31.79
C GLU A 18 -2.45 6.38 31.04
N ALA A 19 -1.80 6.74 29.90
CA ALA A 19 -2.12 7.97 29.17
C ALA A 19 -3.48 7.93 28.47
N GLY A 20 -4.10 6.76 28.31
CA GLY A 20 -5.45 6.61 27.76
C GLY A 20 -5.56 6.94 26.27
N LEU A 21 -4.45 6.88 25.51
CA LEU A 21 -4.46 7.12 24.08
C LEU A 21 -5.25 6.03 23.36
N SER A 22 -6.13 6.44 22.46
CA SER A 22 -6.76 5.51 21.53
C SER A 22 -5.76 4.97 20.50
N VAL A 23 -6.09 3.86 19.84
CA VAL A 23 -5.28 3.33 18.74
C VAL A 23 -5.10 4.37 17.64
N GLN A 24 -6.15 5.15 17.35
CA GLN A 24 -6.10 6.24 16.38
C GLN A 24 -5.07 7.31 16.78
N ASP A 25 -5.08 7.73 18.06
CA ASP A 25 -4.12 8.72 18.55
C ASP A 25 -2.68 8.22 18.44
N MET A 26 -2.46 6.94 18.72
CA MET A 26 -1.14 6.30 18.60
C MET A 26 -0.68 6.24 17.13
N VAL A 27 -1.55 5.91 16.18
CA VAL A 27 -1.25 5.93 14.74
C VAL A 27 -0.85 7.33 14.28
N LEU A 28 -1.62 8.35 14.67
CA LEU A 28 -1.33 9.73 14.28
C LEU A 28 -0.06 10.27 14.94
N ALA A 29 0.20 9.91 16.18
CA ALA A 29 1.40 10.35 16.89
C ALA A 29 2.66 9.76 16.26
N THR A 30 2.65 8.47 15.87
CA THR A 30 3.78 7.83 15.20
C THR A 30 3.97 8.34 13.78
N GLN A 31 2.91 8.60 13.01
CA GLN A 31 3.02 9.27 11.72
C GLN A 31 3.67 10.66 11.84
N ARG A 32 3.25 11.45 12.83
CA ARG A 32 3.85 12.77 13.07
C ARG A 32 5.32 12.67 13.46
N ALA A 33 5.72 11.64 14.21
CA ALA A 33 7.12 11.41 14.54
C ALA A 33 7.95 11.21 13.27
N GLU A 34 7.51 10.38 12.32
CA GLU A 34 8.20 10.19 11.03
C GLU A 34 8.20 11.47 10.18
N ASN A 35 7.06 12.15 10.05
CA ASN A 35 6.93 13.29 9.16
C ASN A 35 7.65 14.54 9.70
N ASP A 36 7.47 14.85 10.98
CA ASP A 36 7.91 16.12 11.57
C ASP A 36 9.33 16.05 12.13
N PHE A 37 9.79 14.88 12.62
CA PHE A 37 11.11 14.73 13.25
C PHE A 37 12.10 13.98 12.38
N VAL A 38 11.70 12.94 11.67
CA VAL A 38 12.56 12.21 10.74
C VAL A 38 12.60 12.89 9.39
N GLY A 39 11.52 13.61 9.02
CA GLY A 39 11.39 14.29 7.73
C GLY A 39 11.02 13.34 6.58
N ALA A 40 10.52 12.15 6.89
CA ALA A 40 10.05 11.18 5.91
C ALA A 40 8.54 11.36 5.67
N PRO A 41 8.08 11.77 4.47
CA PRO A 41 6.68 12.07 4.19
C PRO A 41 5.84 10.80 4.01
N THR A 42 5.77 9.95 5.04
CA THR A 42 5.09 8.66 5.02
C THR A 42 3.58 8.79 5.27
N GLY A 43 2.81 7.81 4.78
CA GLY A 43 1.40 7.64 5.12
C GLY A 43 1.19 6.96 6.49
N ILE A 44 0.01 6.38 6.70
CA ILE A 44 -0.38 5.74 7.96
C ILE A 44 -0.51 4.21 7.85
N MET A 45 -0.11 3.61 6.73
CA MET A 45 -0.34 2.19 6.45
C MET A 45 0.38 1.29 7.46
N ASP A 46 1.68 1.50 7.65
CA ASP A 46 2.51 0.64 8.48
C ASP A 46 2.13 0.73 9.96
N GLN A 47 1.84 1.93 10.44
CA GLN A 47 1.38 2.17 11.79
C GLN A 47 0.00 1.53 12.02
N SER A 48 -0.92 1.67 11.03
CA SER A 48 -2.22 1.04 11.09
C SER A 48 -2.14 -0.48 11.08
N ALA A 49 -1.28 -1.06 10.23
CA ALA A 49 -1.04 -2.49 10.22
C ALA A 49 -0.48 -2.98 11.57
N SER A 50 0.51 -2.26 12.14
CA SER A 50 1.13 -2.65 13.41
C SER A 50 0.17 -2.58 14.61
N LEU A 51 -0.69 -1.56 14.66
CA LEU A 51 -1.54 -1.28 15.83
C LEU A 51 -2.97 -1.85 15.74
N ARG A 52 -3.45 -2.18 14.53
CA ARG A 52 -4.85 -2.58 14.29
C ARG A 52 -5.00 -3.99 13.75
N ALA A 53 -3.91 -4.65 13.32
CA ALA A 53 -3.99 -5.99 12.78
C ALA A 53 -4.44 -7.00 13.85
N THR A 54 -5.23 -7.97 13.42
CA THR A 54 -5.71 -9.08 14.24
C THR A 54 -5.41 -10.38 13.49
N ALA A 55 -5.05 -11.43 14.23
CA ALA A 55 -4.78 -12.74 13.63
C ALA A 55 -5.94 -13.20 12.74
N GLY A 56 -5.64 -13.78 11.58
CA GLY A 56 -6.62 -14.25 10.61
C GLY A 56 -7.37 -13.15 9.85
N HIS A 57 -6.89 -11.89 9.92
CA HIS A 57 -7.54 -10.77 9.23
C HIS A 57 -6.52 -9.85 8.57
N ALA A 58 -6.88 -9.30 7.43
CA ALA A 58 -6.23 -8.16 6.82
C ALA A 58 -6.88 -6.85 7.27
N VAL A 59 -6.11 -5.78 7.29
CA VAL A 59 -6.58 -4.43 7.62
C VAL A 59 -6.96 -3.72 6.31
N PHE A 60 -8.24 -3.46 6.11
CA PHE A 60 -8.71 -2.55 5.06
C PHE A 60 -8.82 -1.15 5.65
N LEU A 61 -7.93 -0.26 5.19
CA LEU A 61 -7.81 1.11 5.64
C LEU A 61 -8.33 2.07 4.56
N ASP A 62 -9.31 2.90 4.87
CA ASP A 62 -9.65 4.06 4.07
C ASP A 62 -8.84 5.28 4.52
N CYS A 63 -7.93 5.75 3.65
CA CYS A 63 -7.04 6.88 3.98
C CYS A 63 -7.77 8.24 4.00
N ARG A 64 -9.02 8.34 3.54
CA ARG A 64 -9.79 9.61 3.55
C ARG A 64 -10.26 9.98 4.94
N ASP A 65 -10.88 9.02 5.63
CA ASP A 65 -11.45 9.20 6.96
C ASP A 65 -10.73 8.39 8.05
N GLN A 66 -9.70 7.61 7.62
CA GLN A 66 -8.90 6.72 8.46
C GLN A 66 -9.72 5.61 9.12
N SER A 67 -10.89 5.31 8.56
CA SER A 67 -11.69 4.18 9.00
C SER A 67 -11.00 2.86 8.67
N VAL A 68 -11.25 1.86 9.51
CA VAL A 68 -10.65 0.53 9.36
C VAL A 68 -11.73 -0.53 9.45
N ARG A 69 -11.66 -1.49 8.53
CA ARG A 69 -12.41 -2.75 8.57
C ARG A 69 -11.43 -3.92 8.58
N LEU A 70 -11.66 -4.87 9.45
CA LEU A 70 -10.96 -6.15 9.44
C LEU A 70 -11.65 -7.07 8.41
N VAL A 71 -10.86 -7.58 7.47
CA VAL A 71 -11.30 -8.46 6.39
C VAL A 71 -10.75 -9.85 6.66
N PRO A 72 -11.56 -10.92 6.61
CA PRO A 72 -11.06 -12.28 6.82
C PRO A 72 -9.90 -12.62 5.89
N PHE A 73 -8.77 -13.04 6.47
CA PHE A 73 -7.58 -13.47 5.72
C PHE A 73 -6.87 -14.55 6.55
N ASP A 74 -7.36 -15.77 6.45
CA ASP A 74 -6.77 -16.93 7.10
C ASP A 74 -6.10 -17.81 6.03
N ALA A 75 -4.81 -17.58 5.82
CA ALA A 75 -4.03 -18.31 4.84
C ALA A 75 -3.88 -19.79 5.25
N ASP A 76 -3.67 -20.06 6.53
CA ASP A 76 -3.49 -21.42 7.05
C ASP A 76 -4.77 -22.25 6.84
N ALA A 77 -5.94 -21.71 7.16
CA ALA A 77 -7.21 -22.38 6.93
C ALA A 77 -7.48 -22.62 5.43
N ALA A 78 -6.95 -21.75 4.56
CA ALA A 78 -7.02 -21.91 3.11
C ALA A 78 -5.94 -22.85 2.54
N GLY A 79 -5.07 -23.43 3.37
CA GLY A 79 -3.96 -24.28 2.93
C GLY A 79 -2.85 -23.50 2.20
N LEU A 80 -2.71 -22.24 2.50
CA LEU A 80 -1.75 -21.32 1.86
C LEU A 80 -0.68 -20.89 2.86
N VAL A 81 0.45 -20.44 2.32
CA VAL A 81 1.54 -19.82 3.07
C VAL A 81 1.83 -18.44 2.48
N LEU A 82 1.95 -17.43 3.31
CA LEU A 82 2.46 -16.13 2.93
C LEU A 82 4.00 -16.17 3.00
N LEU A 83 4.65 -16.15 1.84
CA LEU A 83 6.11 -16.13 1.73
C LEU A 83 6.60 -14.68 1.57
N VAL A 84 7.47 -14.25 2.47
CA VAL A 84 8.17 -12.96 2.36
C VAL A 84 9.58 -13.23 1.83
N ILE A 85 9.92 -12.62 0.69
CA ILE A 85 11.23 -12.73 0.05
C ILE A 85 11.96 -11.39 0.22
N ASP A 86 13.03 -11.39 1.02
CA ASP A 86 13.92 -10.24 1.15
C ASP A 86 15.04 -10.34 0.08
N THR A 87 14.98 -9.45 -0.91
CA THR A 87 15.98 -9.38 -1.99
C THR A 87 17.31 -8.79 -1.53
N ARG A 88 17.37 -8.17 -0.34
CA ARG A 88 18.53 -7.49 0.23
C ARG A 88 19.10 -6.38 -0.64
N VAL A 89 18.32 -5.84 -1.55
CA VAL A 89 18.70 -4.68 -2.35
C VAL A 89 18.37 -3.42 -1.56
N SER A 90 19.39 -2.58 -1.34
CA SER A 90 19.16 -1.27 -0.76
C SER A 90 18.97 -0.26 -1.89
N HIS A 91 17.82 0.38 -1.95
CA HIS A 91 17.57 1.44 -2.92
C HIS A 91 18.07 2.78 -2.34
N SER A 92 19.16 3.29 -2.93
CA SER A 92 19.66 4.66 -2.63
C SER A 92 18.79 5.75 -3.26
N HIS A 93 17.72 5.37 -3.97
CA HIS A 93 16.84 6.27 -4.70
C HIS A 93 15.47 6.49 -4.04
N ALA A 94 15.21 5.92 -2.88
CA ALA A 94 13.91 5.96 -2.21
C ALA A 94 13.41 7.40 -1.97
N ASP A 95 14.28 8.31 -1.55
CA ASP A 95 13.86 9.66 -1.14
C ASP A 95 13.41 10.52 -2.33
N GLY A 96 14.17 10.57 -3.42
CA GLY A 96 13.83 11.36 -4.61
C GLY A 96 12.69 10.74 -5.44
N GLY A 97 12.65 9.42 -5.54
CA GLY A 97 11.64 8.70 -6.30
C GLY A 97 10.23 8.82 -5.71
N TYR A 98 10.11 8.73 -4.38
CA TYR A 98 8.82 8.87 -3.70
C TYR A 98 8.25 10.29 -3.87
N ALA A 99 9.07 11.32 -3.67
CA ALA A 99 8.66 12.72 -3.85
C ALA A 99 8.17 13.00 -5.28
N ALA A 100 8.92 12.56 -6.30
CA ALA A 100 8.54 12.76 -7.70
C ALA A 100 7.18 12.10 -8.05
N ARG A 101 6.92 10.90 -7.52
CA ARG A 101 5.64 10.22 -7.75
C ARG A 101 4.48 10.92 -7.05
N ARG A 102 4.72 11.44 -5.87
CA ARG A 102 3.75 12.25 -5.15
C ARG A 102 3.44 13.54 -5.91
N GLU A 103 4.45 14.25 -6.41
CA GLU A 103 4.30 15.44 -7.25
C GLU A 103 3.49 15.15 -8.52
N SER A 104 3.77 14.03 -9.22
CA SER A 104 2.98 13.61 -10.39
C SER A 104 1.52 13.35 -10.03
N CYS A 105 1.25 12.72 -8.89
CA CYS A 105 -0.13 12.49 -8.42
C CYS A 105 -0.85 13.81 -8.05
N GLU A 106 -0.15 14.74 -7.41
CA GLU A 106 -0.68 16.06 -7.07
C GLU A 106 -0.98 16.87 -8.33
N LEU A 107 -0.08 16.86 -9.31
CA LEU A 107 -0.27 17.49 -10.62
C LEU A 107 -1.48 16.90 -11.36
N ALA A 108 -1.61 15.58 -11.40
CA ALA A 108 -2.76 14.94 -12.03
C ALA A 108 -4.08 15.34 -11.37
N ALA A 109 -4.12 15.41 -10.04
CA ALA A 109 -5.31 15.85 -9.30
C ALA A 109 -5.66 17.32 -9.59
N GLU A 110 -4.66 18.19 -9.69
CA GLU A 110 -4.83 19.60 -10.04
C GLU A 110 -5.41 19.77 -11.46
N VAL A 111 -4.80 19.11 -12.45
CA VAL A 111 -5.25 19.18 -13.86
C VAL A 111 -6.66 18.65 -14.03
N LEU A 112 -7.01 17.58 -13.32
CA LEU A 112 -8.36 16.99 -13.37
C LEU A 112 -9.38 17.70 -12.47
N GLY A 113 -8.95 18.67 -11.66
CA GLY A 113 -9.83 19.44 -10.78
C GLY A 113 -10.46 18.62 -9.65
N VAL A 114 -9.79 17.55 -9.19
CA VAL A 114 -10.26 16.70 -8.10
C VAL A 114 -9.47 16.92 -6.81
N ALA A 115 -10.09 16.66 -5.66
CA ALA A 115 -9.42 16.80 -4.37
C ALA A 115 -8.36 15.70 -4.14
N ALA A 116 -8.57 14.52 -4.69
CA ALA A 116 -7.63 13.39 -4.61
C ALA A 116 -7.89 12.43 -5.78
N LEU A 117 -6.86 11.71 -6.23
CA LEU A 117 -6.97 10.77 -7.36
C LEU A 117 -7.94 9.60 -7.11
N ARG A 118 -8.28 9.30 -5.88
CA ARG A 118 -9.33 8.33 -5.56
C ARG A 118 -10.74 8.76 -6.02
N ASP A 119 -10.91 10.05 -6.36
CA ASP A 119 -12.17 10.58 -6.89
C ASP A 119 -12.28 10.42 -8.42
N VAL A 120 -11.22 9.92 -9.07
CA VAL A 120 -11.18 9.59 -10.49
C VAL A 120 -11.58 8.12 -10.68
N GLY A 121 -12.55 7.87 -11.57
CA GLY A 121 -13.01 6.53 -11.92
C GLY A 121 -12.21 5.91 -13.08
N LEU A 122 -12.43 4.62 -13.33
CA LEU A 122 -11.86 3.94 -14.50
C LEU A 122 -12.37 4.54 -15.82
N GLU A 123 -13.61 5.01 -15.82
CA GLU A 123 -14.30 5.67 -16.94
C GLU A 123 -13.65 6.99 -17.33
N ASP A 124 -12.98 7.67 -16.41
CA ASP A 124 -12.34 8.97 -16.64
C ASP A 124 -10.94 8.85 -17.28
N LEU A 125 -10.35 7.65 -17.30
CA LEU A 125 -8.97 7.44 -17.75
C LEU A 125 -8.78 7.79 -19.24
N GLU A 126 -9.77 7.57 -20.09
CA GLU A 126 -9.69 7.90 -21.50
C GLU A 126 -9.56 9.41 -21.72
N GLU A 127 -10.38 10.21 -21.05
CA GLU A 127 -10.33 11.67 -21.10
C GLU A 127 -9.02 12.19 -20.49
N ALA A 128 -8.63 11.66 -19.33
CA ALA A 128 -7.40 12.04 -18.63
C ALA A 128 -6.15 11.82 -19.48
N SER A 129 -6.13 10.78 -20.33
CA SER A 129 -4.99 10.51 -21.23
C SER A 129 -4.76 11.61 -22.27
N GLY A 130 -5.78 12.39 -22.59
CA GLY A 130 -5.68 13.55 -23.49
C GLY A 130 -5.25 14.85 -22.80
N LEU A 131 -5.29 14.88 -21.45
CA LEU A 131 -5.02 16.09 -20.65
C LEU A 131 -3.65 16.07 -19.98
N LEU A 132 -3.08 14.89 -19.76
CA LEU A 132 -1.84 14.68 -19.02
C LEU A 132 -0.71 14.24 -19.97
N ASP A 133 0.53 14.53 -19.58
CA ASP A 133 1.69 13.89 -20.20
C ASP A 133 1.73 12.38 -19.89
N GLU A 134 2.52 11.64 -20.67
CA GLU A 134 2.57 10.18 -20.60
C GLU A 134 2.99 9.67 -19.20
N GLU A 135 3.94 10.31 -18.56
CA GLU A 135 4.42 9.88 -17.23
C GLU A 135 3.34 10.14 -16.18
N THR A 136 2.81 11.35 -16.12
CA THR A 136 1.75 11.72 -15.18
C THR A 136 0.50 10.85 -15.37
N PHE A 137 0.15 10.56 -16.62
CA PHE A 137 -0.97 9.65 -16.91
C PHE A 137 -0.71 8.23 -16.43
N ARG A 138 0.50 7.66 -16.58
CA ARG A 138 0.82 6.34 -16.03
C ARG A 138 0.68 6.31 -14.51
N ARG A 139 1.14 7.36 -13.80
CA ARG A 139 0.98 7.46 -12.35
C ARG A 139 -0.50 7.50 -11.94
N LEU A 140 -1.30 8.31 -12.63
CA LEU A 140 -2.76 8.35 -12.45
C LEU A 140 -3.38 6.97 -12.66
N ARG A 141 -3.07 6.31 -13.79
CA ARG A 141 -3.61 5.00 -14.15
C ARG A 141 -3.29 3.97 -13.06
N HIS A 142 -2.06 3.98 -12.54
CA HIS A 142 -1.70 3.13 -11.41
C HIS A 142 -2.61 3.36 -10.22
N VAL A 143 -2.74 4.60 -9.75
CA VAL A 143 -3.54 4.92 -8.55
C VAL A 143 -4.99 4.51 -8.72
N VAL A 144 -5.61 4.84 -9.84
CA VAL A 144 -7.03 4.51 -10.11
C VAL A 144 -7.24 3.00 -10.18
N THR A 145 -6.40 2.29 -10.95
CA THR A 145 -6.54 0.84 -11.10
C THR A 145 -6.15 0.08 -9.84
N GLU A 146 -5.17 0.56 -9.07
CA GLU A 146 -4.77 -0.05 -7.81
C GLU A 146 -5.86 0.11 -6.74
N ASN A 147 -6.48 1.28 -6.65
CA ASN A 147 -7.62 1.49 -5.77
C ASN A 147 -8.76 0.51 -6.08
N GLN A 148 -9.07 0.30 -7.36
CA GLN A 148 -10.06 -0.70 -7.77
C GLN A 148 -9.63 -2.13 -7.40
N ARG A 149 -8.35 -2.48 -7.57
CA ARG A 149 -7.82 -3.80 -7.16
C ARG A 149 -7.93 -4.03 -5.66
N VAL A 150 -7.72 -3.01 -4.84
CA VAL A 150 -7.93 -3.09 -3.39
C VAL A 150 -9.38 -3.44 -3.07
N LEU A 151 -10.34 -2.74 -3.67
CA LEU A 151 -11.77 -3.01 -3.45
C LEU A 151 -12.16 -4.42 -3.90
N GLN A 152 -11.69 -4.86 -5.07
CA GLN A 152 -11.90 -6.24 -5.55
C GLN A 152 -11.25 -7.29 -4.65
N THR A 153 -10.06 -7.01 -4.13
CA THR A 153 -9.39 -7.89 -3.17
C THR A 153 -10.24 -8.08 -1.92
N VAL A 154 -10.78 -7.00 -1.39
CA VAL A 154 -11.66 -7.03 -0.23
C VAL A 154 -12.91 -7.86 -0.52
N GLU A 155 -13.57 -7.66 -1.66
CA GLU A 155 -14.74 -8.43 -2.09
C GLU A 155 -14.43 -9.92 -2.23
N LEU A 156 -13.31 -10.27 -2.87
CA LEU A 156 -12.89 -11.67 -3.02
C LEU A 156 -12.56 -12.32 -1.69
N LEU A 157 -11.92 -11.61 -0.78
CA LEU A 157 -11.64 -12.12 0.57
C LEU A 157 -12.93 -12.38 1.35
N ASP A 158 -13.93 -11.51 1.25
CA ASP A 158 -15.22 -11.67 1.91
C ASP A 158 -16.06 -12.81 1.33
N THR A 159 -15.96 -13.09 0.03
CA THR A 159 -16.90 -13.98 -0.68
C THR A 159 -16.29 -15.31 -1.10
N VAL A 160 -15.01 -15.36 -1.41
CA VAL A 160 -14.33 -16.54 -1.97
C VAL A 160 -13.18 -17.02 -1.09
N GLY A 161 -12.36 -16.10 -0.60
CA GLY A 161 -11.23 -16.39 0.27
C GLY A 161 -9.86 -16.09 -0.35
N PRO A 162 -8.77 -16.33 0.41
CA PRO A 162 -7.41 -15.88 0.08
C PRO A 162 -6.86 -16.40 -1.25
N ALA A 163 -7.23 -17.60 -1.67
CA ALA A 163 -6.73 -18.17 -2.92
C ALA A 163 -7.17 -17.37 -4.17
N ALA A 164 -8.28 -16.64 -4.08
CA ALA A 164 -8.84 -15.93 -5.22
C ALA A 164 -8.12 -14.62 -5.57
N ILE A 165 -7.32 -14.05 -4.64
CA ILE A 165 -6.69 -12.75 -4.85
C ILE A 165 -5.39 -12.80 -5.67
N GLY A 166 -4.88 -13.98 -5.96
CA GLY A 166 -3.60 -14.15 -6.67
C GLY A 166 -3.47 -13.31 -7.95
N PRO A 167 -4.43 -13.39 -8.89
CA PRO A 167 -4.39 -12.57 -10.11
C PRO A 167 -4.36 -11.06 -9.85
N LEU A 168 -4.98 -10.59 -8.77
CA LEU A 168 -4.94 -9.17 -8.39
C LEU A 168 -3.57 -8.76 -7.86
N LEU A 169 -2.88 -9.64 -7.12
CA LEU A 169 -1.50 -9.41 -6.68
C LEU A 169 -0.55 -9.29 -7.88
N ASP A 170 -0.67 -10.19 -8.87
CA ASP A 170 0.12 -10.16 -10.09
C ASP A 170 -0.13 -8.88 -10.90
N ALA A 171 -1.39 -8.50 -11.08
CA ALA A 171 -1.76 -7.26 -11.78
C ALA A 171 -1.26 -6.01 -11.05
N SER A 172 -1.29 -6.04 -9.71
CA SER A 172 -0.74 -4.97 -8.88
C SER A 172 0.77 -4.84 -9.09
N HIS A 173 1.53 -5.96 -9.11
CA HIS A 173 2.97 -5.91 -9.37
C HIS A 173 3.29 -5.35 -10.76
N ALA A 174 2.58 -5.80 -11.79
CA ALA A 174 2.75 -5.28 -13.15
C ALA A 174 2.51 -3.76 -13.21
N SER A 175 1.46 -3.27 -12.57
CA SER A 175 1.17 -1.83 -12.51
C SER A 175 2.22 -1.04 -11.69
N MET A 176 2.73 -1.61 -10.61
CA MET A 176 3.83 -1.00 -9.83
C MET A 176 5.12 -0.91 -10.66
N ARG A 177 5.41 -1.92 -11.49
CA ARG A 177 6.59 -1.94 -12.36
C ARG A 177 6.42 -1.01 -13.55
N ASP A 178 5.31 -1.10 -14.28
CA ASP A 178 5.15 -0.50 -15.60
C ASP A 178 4.55 0.90 -15.55
N ASP A 179 3.63 1.16 -14.60
CA ASP A 179 2.93 2.43 -14.47
C ASP A 179 3.55 3.32 -13.39
N PHE A 180 3.80 2.78 -12.20
CA PHE A 180 4.31 3.57 -11.09
C PHE A 180 5.83 3.57 -11.00
N GLU A 181 6.49 2.61 -11.63
CA GLU A 181 7.96 2.47 -11.75
C GLU A 181 8.66 2.47 -10.39
N ILE A 182 8.12 1.71 -9.45
CA ILE A 182 8.68 1.52 -8.10
C ILE A 182 9.29 0.12 -7.90
N SER A 183 9.32 -0.70 -8.93
CA SER A 183 10.00 -2.00 -8.89
C SER A 183 11.45 -1.89 -9.36
N CYS A 184 12.19 -2.97 -9.18
CA CYS A 184 13.55 -3.13 -9.70
C CYS A 184 13.76 -4.55 -10.23
N PRO A 185 14.83 -4.79 -11.01
CA PRO A 185 15.08 -6.10 -11.61
C PRO A 185 15.11 -7.27 -10.61
N GLU A 186 15.59 -7.04 -9.40
CA GLU A 186 15.68 -8.06 -8.36
C GLU A 186 14.29 -8.39 -7.77
N LEU A 187 13.42 -7.40 -7.61
CA LEU A 187 12.03 -7.60 -7.19
C LEU A 187 11.24 -8.30 -8.29
N ASP A 188 11.40 -7.88 -9.55
CA ASP A 188 10.74 -8.52 -10.69
C ASP A 188 11.18 -9.99 -10.82
N LEU A 189 12.49 -10.27 -10.68
CA LEU A 189 13.01 -11.63 -10.69
C LEU A 189 12.43 -12.48 -9.55
N ALA A 190 12.31 -11.92 -8.35
CA ALA A 190 11.74 -12.63 -7.21
C ALA A 190 10.26 -12.98 -7.45
N VAL A 191 9.48 -12.04 -7.99
CA VAL A 191 8.07 -12.25 -8.35
C VAL A 191 7.92 -13.29 -9.46
N ASP A 192 8.69 -13.17 -10.55
CA ASP A 192 8.64 -14.11 -11.67
C ASP A 192 9.06 -15.53 -11.25
N THR A 193 10.08 -15.64 -10.39
CA THR A 193 10.53 -16.91 -9.84
C THR A 193 9.45 -17.55 -8.95
N ALA A 194 8.84 -16.77 -8.05
CA ALA A 194 7.78 -17.27 -7.20
C ALA A 194 6.59 -17.79 -8.01
N ARG A 195 6.15 -17.05 -9.03
CA ARG A 195 5.07 -17.46 -9.93
C ARG A 195 5.43 -18.72 -10.73
N SER A 196 6.64 -18.76 -11.26
CA SER A 196 7.13 -19.94 -11.99
C SER A 196 7.23 -21.20 -11.13
N ALA A 197 7.47 -21.02 -9.83
CA ALA A 197 7.48 -22.09 -8.83
C ALA A 197 6.08 -22.50 -8.34
N GLY A 198 5.01 -21.85 -8.82
CA GLY A 198 3.63 -22.21 -8.51
C GLY A 198 2.97 -21.34 -7.43
N ALA A 199 3.53 -20.18 -7.10
CA ALA A 199 2.83 -19.23 -6.25
C ALA A 199 1.49 -18.80 -6.91
N ILE A 200 0.43 -18.74 -6.12
CA ILE A 200 -0.90 -18.35 -6.59
C ILE A 200 -0.90 -16.90 -7.08
N GLY A 201 -0.11 -16.05 -6.47
CA GLY A 201 0.13 -14.68 -6.86
C GLY A 201 1.35 -14.15 -6.13
N ALA A 202 2.01 -13.14 -6.70
CA ALA A 202 3.18 -12.51 -6.11
C ALA A 202 3.26 -11.03 -6.49
N ARG A 203 3.73 -10.20 -5.55
CA ARG A 203 3.96 -8.77 -5.77
C ARG A 203 5.05 -8.25 -4.83
N MET A 204 5.67 -7.16 -5.24
CA MET A 204 6.41 -6.35 -4.28
C MET A 204 5.47 -5.69 -3.26
N THR A 205 6.03 -5.22 -2.15
CA THR A 205 5.31 -4.47 -1.13
C THR A 205 6.13 -3.28 -0.63
N GLY A 206 5.46 -2.27 -0.10
CA GLY A 206 6.09 -1.04 0.37
C GLY A 206 6.33 -0.03 -0.76
N GLY A 207 7.29 0.85 -0.56
CA GLY A 207 7.62 1.95 -1.49
C GLY A 207 8.64 1.59 -2.56
N GLY A 208 9.08 0.33 -2.65
CA GLY A 208 10.11 -0.12 -3.58
C GLY A 208 11.51 -0.05 -3.03
#